data_ec90329d04300da30542f13f1a5666e3
#
_entry.id   ec90329d04300da30542f13f1a5666e3
#
_cell.length_a   1.000
_cell.length_b   1.000
_cell.length_c   1.000
_cell.angle_alpha   90.00
_cell.angle_beta   90.00
_cell.angle_gamma   90.00
#
_symmetry.space_group_name_H-M   'P 1'
#
loop_
_entity.id
_entity.type
_entity.pdbx_description
1 polymer ?
#
loop_
_entity_poly.entity_id
_entity_poly.type
_entity_poly.pdbx_seq_one_letter_code
_entity_poly.pdbx_strand_id
1 'polypeptide(L)'
;MTELNQPAPPGKFLVDPYEEWAKGEGIPVVAGSAVDLLAVEPKPWARFGVNGAFCHLDGRCDFMTVFLVELPPGAASAPQKHLYEEVCYVLAGSGTTEIEVPGGQKRVIEWRDKSIFALPMNARYRHRNTSAAPARFAAVNDLRYLFNLYRNENFIFDTPNTFPERDGETFLQADTIAIEDRTRGVSSLSPALANGSIGIDVVELPPGTHGEASRQMQGSHLFGVSGDGFTLTWQEGAEDFTRTDWRHGVVHAPPGLAFHQHFNAGGTPARYLDLQLGSSRYPIFRSRRAADGDTGRLEFTPIP
;
A
#
# COMPACT_ATOMS: atom_id res chain seq x y z
N MET A 1 -16.57 19.64 -22.76
CA MET A 1 -15.34 20.12 -22.11
C MET A 1 -15.76 20.66 -20.77
N THR A 2 -15.54 19.89 -19.74
CA THR A 2 -15.92 20.15 -18.38
C THR A 2 -15.09 21.28 -17.78
N GLU A 3 -15.63 22.00 -16.84
CA GLU A 3 -15.07 23.16 -16.09
C GLU A 3 -13.67 22.94 -15.46
N LEU A 4 -13.12 21.72 -15.55
CA LEU A 4 -11.81 21.32 -15.02
C LEU A 4 -10.59 22.02 -15.64
N ASN A 5 -10.76 22.75 -16.76
CA ASN A 5 -9.67 23.47 -17.43
C ASN A 5 -9.63 24.97 -17.13
N GLN A 6 -10.47 25.47 -16.25
CA GLN A 6 -10.38 26.87 -15.83
C GLN A 6 -9.43 27.02 -14.64
N PRO A 7 -8.56 28.03 -14.63
CA PRO A 7 -7.75 28.31 -13.44
C PRO A 7 -8.67 28.58 -12.24
N ALA A 8 -8.37 27.95 -11.12
CA ALA A 8 -9.13 28.18 -9.91
C ALA A 8 -9.10 29.67 -9.53
N PRO A 9 -10.24 30.25 -9.12
CA PRO A 9 -10.25 31.59 -8.61
C PRO A 9 -9.32 31.74 -7.40
N PRO A 10 -8.69 32.88 -7.17
CA PRO A 10 -7.81 33.09 -6.03
C PRO A 10 -8.50 32.72 -4.72
N GLY A 11 -7.84 31.86 -3.90
CA GLY A 11 -8.34 31.42 -2.61
C GLY A 11 -9.25 30.20 -2.63
N LYS A 12 -9.52 29.58 -3.79
CA LYS A 12 -10.17 28.26 -3.86
C LYS A 12 -9.17 27.18 -4.20
N PHE A 13 -9.18 26.09 -3.43
CA PHE A 13 -8.43 24.88 -3.77
C PHE A 13 -8.96 24.29 -5.08
N LEU A 14 -8.06 23.77 -5.89
CA LEU A 14 -8.44 22.98 -7.06
C LEU A 14 -9.25 21.78 -6.60
N VAL A 15 -10.28 21.43 -7.35
CA VAL A 15 -10.98 20.15 -7.19
C VAL A 15 -9.96 19.04 -7.46
N ASP A 16 -9.89 18.07 -6.54
CA ASP A 16 -9.07 16.88 -6.73
C ASP A 16 -9.84 15.91 -7.66
N PRO A 17 -9.37 15.68 -8.90
CA PRO A 17 -10.08 14.84 -9.85
C PRO A 17 -10.27 13.41 -9.38
N TYR A 18 -9.31 12.87 -8.62
CA TYR A 18 -9.44 11.53 -8.04
C TYR A 18 -10.57 11.50 -7.00
N GLU A 19 -10.69 12.51 -6.14
CA GLU A 19 -11.77 12.54 -5.15
C GLU A 19 -13.16 12.61 -5.79
N GLU A 20 -13.30 13.37 -6.89
CA GLU A 20 -14.55 13.41 -7.64
C GLU A 20 -14.87 12.04 -8.27
N TRP A 21 -13.88 11.38 -8.83
CA TRP A 21 -14.02 10.03 -9.34
C TRP A 21 -14.40 9.05 -8.22
N ALA A 22 -13.68 9.06 -7.09
CA ALA A 22 -13.95 8.18 -5.96
C ALA A 22 -15.36 8.34 -5.38
N LYS A 23 -15.86 9.58 -5.30
CA LYS A 23 -17.26 9.84 -4.93
C LYS A 23 -18.25 9.22 -5.94
N GLY A 24 -17.92 9.26 -7.23
CA GLY A 24 -18.74 8.68 -8.31
C GLY A 24 -18.84 7.15 -8.24
N GLU A 25 -17.85 6.46 -7.66
CA GLU A 25 -17.88 5.00 -7.49
C GLU A 25 -18.90 4.53 -6.45
N GLY A 26 -19.39 5.41 -5.56
CA GLY A 26 -20.51 5.14 -4.66
C GLY A 26 -20.23 4.15 -3.53
N ILE A 27 -18.97 3.86 -3.23
CA ILE A 27 -18.55 2.99 -2.12
C ILE A 27 -18.04 3.82 -0.93
N PRO A 28 -17.97 3.23 0.29
CA PRO A 28 -17.51 3.95 1.46
C PRO A 28 -16.08 4.47 1.30
N VAL A 29 -15.83 5.65 1.85
CA VAL A 29 -14.48 6.20 2.06
C VAL A 29 -14.22 6.24 3.55
N VAL A 30 -13.18 5.54 4.00
CA VAL A 30 -12.68 5.57 5.37
C VAL A 30 -11.37 6.36 5.36
N ALA A 31 -11.23 7.30 6.27
CA ALA A 31 -10.05 8.15 6.37
C ALA A 31 -9.50 8.18 7.79
N GLY A 32 -8.21 8.47 7.93
CA GLY A 32 -7.54 8.61 9.22
C GLY A 32 -6.05 8.34 9.14
N SER A 33 -5.35 8.55 10.24
CA SER A 33 -3.91 8.24 10.35
C SER A 33 -3.63 6.74 10.42
N ALA A 34 -4.61 5.96 10.88
CA ALA A 34 -4.60 4.51 10.90
C ALA A 34 -6.02 3.95 10.70
N VAL A 35 -6.13 2.81 10.03
CA VAL A 35 -7.40 2.13 9.77
C VAL A 35 -7.24 0.63 10.05
N ASP A 36 -8.16 0.06 10.83
CA ASP A 36 -8.30 -1.39 10.95
C ASP A 36 -9.16 -1.91 9.78
N LEU A 37 -8.51 -2.42 8.75
CA LEU A 37 -9.15 -2.89 7.53
C LEU A 37 -10.05 -4.13 7.75
N LEU A 38 -9.85 -4.87 8.84
CA LEU A 38 -10.72 -5.99 9.20
C LEU A 38 -12.04 -5.51 9.79
N ALA A 39 -12.09 -4.30 10.37
CA ALA A 39 -13.28 -3.69 10.94
C ALA A 39 -14.07 -2.84 9.94
N VAL A 40 -13.50 -2.50 8.78
CA VAL A 40 -14.23 -1.73 7.74
C VAL A 40 -15.35 -2.58 7.14
N GLU A 41 -16.53 -1.98 6.94
CA GLU A 41 -17.66 -2.58 6.25
C GLU A 41 -17.70 -2.16 4.77
N PRO A 42 -17.19 -2.98 3.82
CA PRO A 42 -17.23 -2.67 2.41
C PRO A 42 -18.65 -2.79 1.87
N LYS A 43 -18.94 -2.10 0.75
CA LYS A 43 -20.25 -2.11 0.08
C LYS A 43 -20.09 -2.59 -1.37
N PRO A 44 -21.19 -3.04 -2.02
CA PRO A 44 -21.13 -3.46 -3.42
C PRO A 44 -20.49 -2.41 -4.31
N TRP A 45 -19.45 -2.79 -5.01
CA TRP A 45 -18.67 -1.93 -5.90
C TRP A 45 -18.89 -2.39 -7.35
N ALA A 46 -19.66 -1.60 -8.10
CA ALA A 46 -20.08 -1.97 -9.46
C ALA A 46 -18.91 -2.23 -10.41
N ARG A 47 -17.83 -1.43 -10.33
CA ARG A 47 -16.62 -1.58 -11.15
C ARG A 47 -15.94 -2.92 -10.94
N PHE A 48 -15.81 -3.37 -9.70
CA PHE A 48 -15.16 -4.64 -9.36
C PHE A 48 -16.13 -5.84 -9.36
N GLY A 49 -17.45 -5.60 -9.30
CA GLY A 49 -18.45 -6.65 -9.21
C GLY A 49 -18.44 -7.43 -7.89
N VAL A 50 -17.80 -6.90 -6.86
CA VAL A 50 -17.67 -7.42 -5.49
C VAL A 50 -17.76 -6.25 -4.51
N ASN A 51 -17.56 -6.48 -3.21
CA ASN A 51 -17.61 -5.40 -2.22
C ASN A 51 -16.28 -4.63 -2.16
N GLY A 52 -16.35 -3.33 -1.88
CA GLY A 52 -15.17 -2.49 -1.72
C GLY A 52 -15.38 -1.29 -0.80
N ALA A 53 -14.25 -0.70 -0.39
CA ALA A 53 -14.16 0.59 0.27
C ALA A 53 -12.84 1.26 -0.10
N PHE A 54 -12.82 2.58 -0.13
CA PHE A 54 -11.58 3.35 -0.22
C PHE A 54 -11.05 3.65 1.18
N CYS A 55 -9.74 3.54 1.37
CA CYS A 55 -9.08 3.91 2.62
C CYS A 55 -8.05 4.99 2.30
N HIS A 56 -8.35 6.21 2.72
CA HIS A 56 -7.49 7.38 2.53
C HIS A 56 -6.76 7.66 3.83
N LEU A 57 -5.46 7.42 3.84
CA LEU A 57 -4.64 7.65 5.02
C LEU A 57 -4.09 9.08 5.01
N ASP A 58 -4.12 9.75 6.17
CA ASP A 58 -3.71 11.15 6.31
C ASP A 58 -2.23 11.38 5.92
N GLY A 59 -1.39 10.35 6.04
CA GLY A 59 0.02 10.38 5.75
C GLY A 59 0.37 10.12 4.29
N ARG A 60 0.10 10.99 3.34
CA ARG A 60 0.50 10.87 1.92
C ARG A 60 -0.45 10.11 1.01
N CYS A 61 -1.73 10.17 1.31
CA CYS A 61 -2.74 9.63 0.39
C CYS A 61 -2.79 10.37 -0.97
N ASP A 62 -2.08 11.46 -1.13
CA ASP A 62 -1.90 12.21 -2.37
C ASP A 62 -1.08 11.46 -3.44
N PHE A 63 -0.23 10.50 -3.05
CA PHE A 63 0.54 9.67 -3.97
C PHE A 63 0.00 8.26 -4.13
N MET A 64 -0.45 7.67 -3.03
CA MET A 64 -0.98 6.31 -3.02
C MET A 64 -2.30 6.25 -2.28
N THR A 65 -3.09 5.27 -2.61
CA THR A 65 -4.35 4.97 -1.93
C THR A 65 -4.49 3.48 -1.67
N VAL A 66 -5.41 3.12 -0.79
CA VAL A 66 -5.71 1.73 -0.45
C VAL A 66 -7.15 1.45 -0.81
N PHE A 67 -7.39 0.42 -1.62
CA PHE A 67 -8.70 -0.15 -1.83
C PHE A 67 -8.84 -1.38 -0.93
N LEU A 68 -9.86 -1.43 -0.12
CA LEU A 68 -10.28 -2.67 0.52
C LEU A 68 -11.22 -3.39 -0.44
N VAL A 69 -10.88 -4.63 -0.80
CA VAL A 69 -11.70 -5.48 -1.66
C VAL A 69 -12.13 -6.72 -0.86
N GLU A 70 -13.42 -7.03 -0.90
CA GLU A 70 -13.96 -8.22 -0.28
C GLU A 70 -14.74 -9.05 -1.31
N LEU A 71 -14.32 -10.31 -1.46
CA LEU A 71 -14.99 -11.29 -2.29
C LEU A 71 -15.82 -12.23 -1.42
N PRO A 72 -17.15 -12.30 -1.60
CA PRO A 72 -17.98 -13.32 -0.97
C PRO A 72 -17.48 -14.75 -1.28
N PRO A 73 -17.87 -15.76 -0.48
CA PRO A 73 -17.47 -17.15 -0.72
C PRO A 73 -17.78 -17.59 -2.16
N GLY A 74 -16.78 -18.15 -2.85
CA GLY A 74 -16.89 -18.64 -4.23
C GLY A 74 -17.07 -17.55 -5.30
N ALA A 75 -17.20 -16.28 -4.93
CA ALA A 75 -17.35 -15.19 -5.88
C ALA A 75 -16.06 -14.88 -6.65
N ALA A 76 -16.24 -14.26 -7.81
CA ALA A 76 -15.14 -13.71 -8.58
C ALA A 76 -15.41 -12.24 -8.90
N SER A 77 -14.35 -11.43 -8.96
CA SER A 77 -14.46 -10.05 -9.40
C SER A 77 -14.87 -9.95 -10.87
N ALA A 78 -15.36 -8.81 -11.30
CA ALA A 78 -15.36 -8.47 -12.73
C ALA A 78 -13.90 -8.47 -13.26
N PRO A 79 -13.68 -8.76 -14.55
CA PRO A 79 -12.37 -8.57 -15.16
C PRO A 79 -11.90 -7.11 -15.02
N GLN A 80 -10.66 -6.92 -14.61
CA GLN A 80 -10.04 -5.62 -14.44
C GLN A 80 -8.89 -5.42 -15.41
N LYS A 81 -8.59 -4.17 -15.70
CA LYS A 81 -7.40 -3.71 -16.41
C LYS A 81 -7.19 -2.24 -16.07
N HIS A 82 -5.97 -1.86 -15.77
CA HIS A 82 -5.66 -0.46 -15.45
C HIS A 82 -4.17 -0.16 -15.60
N LEU A 83 -3.88 1.11 -15.83
CA LEU A 83 -2.52 1.61 -15.99
C LEU A 83 -1.79 1.79 -14.65
N TYR A 84 -2.52 2.09 -13.58
CA TYR A 84 -1.91 2.24 -12.26
C TYR A 84 -1.32 0.92 -11.76
N GLU A 85 -0.27 1.02 -10.98
CA GLU A 85 0.34 -0.13 -10.34
C GLU A 85 -0.41 -0.50 -9.07
N GLU A 86 -0.47 -1.79 -8.78
CA GLU A 86 -1.21 -2.32 -7.64
C GLU A 86 -0.47 -3.46 -6.98
N VAL A 87 -0.35 -3.34 -5.65
CA VAL A 87 0.17 -4.38 -4.76
C VAL A 87 -0.95 -4.78 -3.80
N CYS A 88 -1.32 -6.05 -3.82
CA CYS A 88 -2.36 -6.61 -2.97
C CYS A 88 -1.77 -7.33 -1.76
N TYR A 89 -2.25 -6.99 -0.57
CA TYR A 89 -1.95 -7.69 0.67
C TYR A 89 -3.21 -8.40 1.19
N VAL A 90 -3.17 -9.73 1.30
CA VAL A 90 -4.32 -10.54 1.72
C VAL A 90 -4.49 -10.47 3.24
N LEU A 91 -5.63 -9.96 3.67
CA LEU A 91 -6.01 -9.77 5.08
C LEU A 91 -6.70 -11.00 5.65
N ALA A 92 -7.47 -11.73 4.83
CA ALA A 92 -8.20 -12.92 5.25
C ALA A 92 -8.64 -13.75 4.04
N GLY A 93 -8.72 -15.06 4.24
CA GLY A 93 -9.23 -16.01 3.23
C GLY A 93 -8.17 -16.49 2.25
N SER A 94 -8.62 -17.14 1.19
CA SER A 94 -7.77 -17.68 0.13
C SER A 94 -8.46 -17.61 -1.21
N GLY A 95 -7.67 -17.58 -2.28
CA GLY A 95 -8.21 -17.49 -3.62
C GLY A 95 -7.17 -17.56 -4.70
N THR A 96 -7.59 -17.19 -5.90
CA THR A 96 -6.73 -17.14 -7.07
C THR A 96 -6.88 -15.79 -7.78
N THR A 97 -5.81 -15.38 -8.45
CA THR A 97 -5.84 -14.27 -9.40
C THR A 97 -5.35 -14.77 -10.74
N GLU A 98 -6.23 -14.78 -11.72
CA GLU A 98 -5.88 -15.06 -13.11
C GLU A 98 -5.37 -13.77 -13.76
N ILE A 99 -4.19 -13.80 -14.37
CA ILE A 99 -3.55 -12.67 -15.03
C ILE A 99 -3.31 -13.05 -16.49
N GLU A 100 -3.70 -12.19 -17.42
CA GLU A 100 -3.37 -12.27 -18.82
C GLU A 100 -2.34 -11.19 -19.14
N VAL A 101 -1.08 -11.61 -19.34
CA VAL A 101 0.00 -10.69 -19.68
C VAL A 101 0.05 -10.40 -21.18
N PRO A 102 0.73 -9.32 -21.60
CA PRO A 102 0.94 -9.03 -23.01
C PRO A 102 1.52 -10.24 -23.74
N GLY A 103 0.92 -10.61 -24.89
CA GLY A 103 1.26 -11.84 -25.61
C GLY A 103 0.30 -13.00 -25.36
N GLY A 104 -0.72 -12.82 -24.51
CA GLY A 104 -1.82 -13.77 -24.29
C GLY A 104 -1.48 -14.95 -23.37
N GLN A 105 -0.32 -14.93 -22.73
CA GLN A 105 0.01 -15.91 -21.70
C GLN A 105 -0.84 -15.68 -20.46
N LYS A 106 -1.34 -16.75 -19.86
CA LYS A 106 -2.10 -16.71 -18.62
C LYS A 106 -1.25 -17.22 -17.48
N ARG A 107 -1.33 -16.52 -16.36
CA ARG A 107 -0.76 -16.93 -15.08
C ARG A 107 -1.84 -16.99 -14.05
N VAL A 108 -1.68 -17.87 -13.07
CA VAL A 108 -2.55 -17.95 -11.91
C VAL A 108 -1.68 -17.79 -10.67
N ILE A 109 -2.02 -16.80 -9.85
CA ILE A 109 -1.45 -16.64 -8.52
C ILE A 109 -2.44 -17.28 -7.56
N GLU A 110 -1.98 -18.24 -6.77
CA GLU A 110 -2.72 -18.75 -5.62
C GLU A 110 -2.29 -17.98 -4.38
N TRP A 111 -3.26 -17.41 -3.68
CA TRP A 111 -3.01 -16.60 -2.51
C TRP A 111 -3.85 -17.03 -1.31
N ARG A 112 -3.34 -16.79 -0.14
CA ARG A 112 -3.98 -17.03 1.16
C ARG A 112 -3.70 -15.88 2.11
N ASP A 113 -4.25 -15.96 3.30
CA ASP A 113 -3.97 -15.02 4.39
C ASP A 113 -2.49 -14.65 4.46
N LYS A 114 -2.19 -13.36 4.56
CA LYS A 114 -0.85 -12.75 4.59
C LYS A 114 0.00 -12.93 3.33
N SER A 115 -0.59 -13.37 2.22
CA SER A 115 0.07 -13.28 0.92
C SER A 115 0.17 -11.84 0.47
N ILE A 116 1.26 -11.52 -0.24
CA ILE A 116 1.40 -10.28 -1.00
C ILE A 116 1.61 -10.63 -2.46
N PHE A 117 0.93 -9.94 -3.35
CA PHE A 117 1.12 -10.11 -4.79
C PHE A 117 0.94 -8.78 -5.51
N ALA A 118 1.63 -8.64 -6.63
CA ALA A 118 1.54 -7.46 -7.48
C ALA A 118 1.05 -7.86 -8.87
N LEU A 119 0.34 -6.93 -9.50
CA LEU A 119 -0.20 -7.09 -10.83
C LEU A 119 0.72 -6.41 -11.84
N PRO A 120 1.12 -7.06 -12.94
CA PRO A 120 1.84 -6.40 -14.01
C PRO A 120 1.03 -5.24 -14.57
N MET A 121 1.68 -4.10 -14.81
CA MET A 121 1.05 -2.88 -15.28
C MET A 121 0.21 -3.14 -16.54
N ASN A 122 -1.04 -2.70 -16.50
CA ASN A 122 -2.01 -2.80 -17.58
C ASN A 122 -2.31 -4.24 -18.08
N ALA A 123 -1.99 -5.26 -17.27
CA ALA A 123 -2.45 -6.62 -17.52
C ALA A 123 -3.96 -6.75 -17.26
N ARG A 124 -4.61 -7.68 -17.98
CA ARG A 124 -5.98 -8.07 -17.61
C ARG A 124 -5.93 -9.07 -16.48
N TYR A 125 -6.79 -8.92 -15.48
CA TYR A 125 -6.83 -9.85 -14.36
C TYR A 125 -8.23 -10.02 -13.80
N ARG A 126 -8.39 -11.10 -13.01
CA ARG A 126 -9.62 -11.41 -12.30
C ARG A 126 -9.30 -12.16 -11.01
N HIS A 127 -9.87 -11.72 -9.90
CA HIS A 127 -9.77 -12.41 -8.62
C HIS A 127 -10.92 -13.40 -8.43
N ARG A 128 -10.67 -14.49 -7.71
CA ARG A 128 -11.67 -15.46 -7.28
C ARG A 128 -11.40 -15.89 -5.85
N ASN A 129 -12.41 -15.84 -5.00
CA ASN A 129 -12.38 -16.44 -3.67
C ASN A 129 -12.61 -17.95 -3.78
N THR A 130 -11.68 -18.75 -3.28
CA THR A 130 -11.79 -20.22 -3.23
C THR A 130 -12.08 -20.75 -1.83
N SER A 131 -12.17 -19.87 -0.82
CA SER A 131 -12.49 -20.21 0.55
C SER A 131 -14.00 -20.25 0.82
N ALA A 132 -14.40 -20.90 1.91
CA ALA A 132 -15.79 -20.95 2.36
C ALA A 132 -16.25 -19.69 3.12
N ALA A 133 -15.34 -18.76 3.40
CA ALA A 133 -15.60 -17.48 4.07
C ALA A 133 -15.30 -16.32 3.11
N PRO A 134 -15.73 -15.08 3.41
CA PRO A 134 -15.31 -13.91 2.64
C PRO A 134 -13.77 -13.80 2.63
N ALA A 135 -13.21 -13.50 1.47
CA ALA A 135 -11.80 -13.20 1.34
C ALA A 135 -11.60 -11.69 1.21
N ARG A 136 -10.64 -11.13 1.93
CA ARG A 136 -10.33 -9.69 1.94
C ARG A 136 -8.88 -9.45 1.61
N PHE A 137 -8.63 -8.41 0.83
CA PHE A 137 -7.28 -7.89 0.62
C PHE A 137 -7.28 -6.36 0.51
N ALA A 138 -6.17 -5.77 0.89
CA ALA A 138 -5.86 -4.38 0.65
C ALA A 138 -5.10 -4.26 -0.67
N ALA A 139 -5.60 -3.48 -1.62
CA ALA A 139 -4.94 -3.16 -2.87
C ALA A 139 -4.34 -1.75 -2.78
N VAL A 140 -3.03 -1.69 -2.54
CA VAL A 140 -2.27 -0.44 -2.48
C VAL A 140 -1.87 -0.05 -3.89
N ASN A 141 -2.18 1.18 -4.30
CA ASN A 141 -1.98 1.61 -5.67
C ASN A 141 -1.67 3.10 -5.79
N ASP A 142 -1.14 3.51 -6.95
CA ASP A 142 -0.81 4.89 -7.28
C ASP A 142 -1.88 5.58 -8.16
N LEU A 143 -3.12 5.07 -8.16
CA LEU A 143 -4.20 5.61 -8.97
C LEU A 143 -4.42 7.10 -8.73
N ARG A 144 -4.43 7.55 -7.47
CA ARG A 144 -4.65 8.97 -7.15
C ARG A 144 -3.63 9.87 -7.84
N TYR A 145 -2.36 9.48 -7.77
CA TYR A 145 -1.28 10.21 -8.44
C TYR A 145 -1.49 10.26 -9.96
N LEU A 146 -1.75 9.11 -10.59
CA LEU A 146 -1.96 9.04 -12.04
C LEU A 146 -3.25 9.75 -12.46
N PHE A 147 -4.32 9.62 -11.69
CA PHE A 147 -5.60 10.24 -12.01
C PHE A 147 -5.50 11.78 -11.98
N ASN A 148 -4.84 12.33 -10.97
CA ASN A 148 -4.62 13.76 -10.85
C ASN A 148 -3.64 14.30 -11.90
N LEU A 149 -2.68 13.47 -12.34
CA LEU A 149 -1.73 13.84 -13.37
C LEU A 149 -2.36 13.88 -14.76
N TYR A 150 -3.08 12.82 -15.15
CA TYR A 150 -3.58 12.66 -16.52
C TYR A 150 -5.02 13.17 -16.70
N ARG A 151 -5.84 13.16 -15.66
CA ARG A 151 -7.27 13.58 -15.69
C ARG A 151 -8.06 12.92 -16.82
N ASN A 152 -7.73 11.68 -17.15
CA ASN A 152 -8.29 10.94 -18.26
C ASN A 152 -8.57 9.50 -17.83
N GLU A 153 -9.82 9.22 -17.50
CA GLU A 153 -10.28 7.91 -17.04
C GLU A 153 -10.03 6.81 -18.11
N ASN A 154 -10.35 7.10 -19.38
CA ASN A 154 -10.15 6.13 -20.46
C ASN A 154 -8.66 5.78 -20.63
N PHE A 155 -7.77 6.73 -20.47
CA PHE A 155 -6.34 6.47 -20.54
C PHE A 155 -5.89 5.53 -19.40
N ILE A 156 -6.46 5.68 -18.22
CA ILE A 156 -6.08 4.89 -17.05
C ILE A 156 -6.67 3.48 -17.10
N PHE A 157 -7.93 3.33 -17.51
CA PHE A 157 -8.65 2.06 -17.40
C PHE A 157 -8.79 1.31 -18.74
N ASP A 158 -8.50 1.94 -19.88
CA ASP A 158 -8.71 1.33 -21.21
C ASP A 158 -7.57 1.59 -22.22
N THR A 159 -6.39 2.00 -21.75
CA THR A 159 -5.27 2.19 -22.66
C THR A 159 -4.90 0.89 -23.37
N PRO A 160 -4.63 0.91 -24.71
CA PRO A 160 -4.18 -0.27 -25.43
C PRO A 160 -2.69 -0.60 -25.22
N ASN A 161 -1.95 0.30 -24.57
CA ASN A 161 -0.50 0.15 -24.37
C ASN A 161 -0.16 -1.09 -23.56
N THR A 162 0.99 -1.68 -23.82
CA THR A 162 1.53 -2.83 -23.08
C THR A 162 2.91 -2.48 -22.54
N PHE A 163 3.26 -3.07 -21.41
CA PHE A 163 4.49 -2.78 -20.65
C PHE A 163 5.22 -4.08 -20.32
N PRO A 164 5.85 -4.76 -21.31
CA PRO A 164 6.49 -6.05 -21.09
C PRO A 164 7.63 -6.01 -20.07
N GLU A 165 8.26 -4.85 -19.91
CA GLU A 165 9.29 -4.63 -18.89
C GLU A 165 8.75 -4.63 -17.44
N ARG A 166 7.43 -4.50 -17.30
CA ARG A 166 6.71 -4.56 -16.00
C ARG A 166 6.23 -5.98 -15.68
N ASP A 167 6.71 -6.97 -16.40
CA ASP A 167 6.46 -8.37 -16.09
C ASP A 167 7.63 -8.95 -15.28
N GLY A 168 7.33 -9.59 -14.16
CA GLY A 168 8.31 -10.13 -13.22
C GLY A 168 7.66 -11.06 -12.20
N GLU A 169 8.39 -11.37 -11.14
CA GLU A 169 7.82 -12.11 -10.00
C GLU A 169 6.61 -11.37 -9.45
N THR A 170 5.56 -12.09 -9.13
CA THR A 170 4.28 -11.47 -8.76
C THR A 170 3.80 -11.82 -7.36
N PHE A 171 4.49 -12.71 -6.65
CA PHE A 171 3.97 -13.27 -5.40
C PHE A 171 5.04 -13.53 -4.37
N LEU A 172 4.71 -13.33 -3.08
CA LEU A 172 5.42 -13.86 -1.94
C LEU A 172 4.46 -14.08 -0.74
N GLN A 173 4.91 -14.87 0.23
CA GLN A 173 4.18 -15.10 1.47
C GLN A 173 4.83 -14.32 2.62
N ALA A 174 4.21 -13.20 3.03
CA ALA A 174 4.85 -12.22 3.90
C ALA A 174 5.11 -12.70 5.33
N ASP A 175 4.29 -13.60 5.87
CA ASP A 175 4.44 -14.11 7.23
C ASP A 175 5.52 -15.18 7.39
N THR A 176 5.89 -15.87 6.29
CA THR A 176 6.79 -17.03 6.32
C THR A 176 8.05 -16.85 5.49
N ILE A 177 8.15 -15.80 4.66
CA ILE A 177 9.35 -15.58 3.88
C ILE A 177 10.57 -15.40 4.78
N ALA A 178 11.68 -16.02 4.41
CA ALA A 178 12.94 -15.84 5.13
C ALA A 178 13.45 -14.40 4.93
N ILE A 179 13.86 -13.77 6.01
CA ILE A 179 14.47 -12.44 5.99
C ILE A 179 15.89 -12.60 6.49
N GLU A 180 16.85 -12.50 5.58
CA GLU A 180 18.27 -12.77 5.85
C GLU A 180 19.06 -11.50 6.15
N ASP A 181 18.64 -10.36 5.60
CA ASP A 181 19.35 -9.09 5.83
C ASP A 181 19.00 -8.52 7.22
N ARG A 182 20.05 -8.21 7.98
CA ARG A 182 19.96 -7.58 9.30
C ARG A 182 20.72 -6.28 9.30
N THR A 183 20.03 -5.22 8.93
CA THR A 183 20.60 -3.88 8.92
C THR A 183 19.95 -3.04 10.01
N ARG A 184 20.75 -2.30 10.79
CA ARG A 184 20.26 -1.33 11.79
C ARG A 184 19.32 -1.93 12.87
N GLY A 185 19.58 -3.16 13.30
CA GLY A 185 18.81 -3.80 14.37
C GLY A 185 17.48 -4.42 13.93
N VAL A 186 17.13 -4.33 12.66
CA VAL A 186 15.94 -4.95 12.07
C VAL A 186 16.34 -5.90 10.95
N SER A 187 15.50 -6.88 10.67
CA SER A 187 15.62 -7.73 9.49
C SER A 187 14.67 -7.24 8.42
N SER A 188 15.14 -7.04 7.19
CA SER A 188 14.30 -6.59 6.10
C SER A 188 14.59 -7.32 4.79
N LEU A 189 13.55 -7.42 3.96
CA LEU A 189 13.62 -7.94 2.59
C LEU A 189 12.84 -6.99 1.68
N SER A 190 13.47 -6.55 0.59
CA SER A 190 12.90 -5.63 -0.39
C SER A 190 12.66 -6.33 -1.74
N PRO A 191 11.56 -7.08 -1.90
CA PRO A 191 11.24 -7.77 -3.14
C PRO A 191 10.76 -6.79 -4.23
N ALA A 192 11.13 -7.08 -5.48
CA ALA A 192 10.66 -6.32 -6.65
C ALA A 192 9.54 -7.09 -7.35
N LEU A 193 8.30 -7.00 -6.83
CA LEU A 193 7.16 -7.67 -7.44
C LEU A 193 6.68 -6.93 -8.70
N ALA A 194 6.29 -7.70 -9.73
CA ALA A 194 5.83 -7.24 -11.04
C ALA A 194 6.76 -6.20 -11.70
N ASN A 195 8.01 -6.13 -11.29
CA ASN A 195 8.95 -5.06 -11.68
C ASN A 195 8.33 -3.65 -11.51
N GLY A 196 7.53 -3.47 -10.47
CA GLY A 196 6.75 -2.27 -10.23
C GLY A 196 7.55 -1.12 -9.63
N SER A 197 6.94 0.06 -9.64
CA SER A 197 7.46 1.27 -8.97
C SER A 197 7.02 1.38 -7.52
N ILE A 198 6.06 0.57 -7.06
CA ILE A 198 5.73 0.50 -5.64
C ILE A 198 6.83 -0.33 -4.96
N GLY A 199 7.59 0.32 -4.09
CA GLY A 199 8.58 -0.32 -3.25
C GLY A 199 7.90 -1.11 -2.15
N ILE A 200 8.44 -2.29 -1.84
CA ILE A 200 7.91 -3.21 -0.84
C ILE A 200 9.05 -3.58 0.09
N ASP A 201 8.89 -3.34 1.38
CA ASP A 201 9.80 -3.85 2.39
C ASP A 201 9.01 -4.74 3.37
N VAL A 202 9.48 -5.97 3.55
CA VAL A 202 9.03 -6.87 4.62
C VAL A 202 9.99 -6.74 5.76
N VAL A 203 9.55 -6.21 6.90
CA VAL A 203 10.40 -5.90 8.04
C VAL A 203 10.02 -6.75 9.24
N GLU A 204 11.01 -7.29 9.94
CA GLU A 204 10.83 -8.03 11.18
C GLU A 204 11.61 -7.37 12.32
N LEU A 205 10.91 -7.10 13.42
CA LEU A 205 11.46 -6.62 14.68
C LEU A 205 11.50 -7.80 15.67
N PRO A 206 12.67 -8.15 16.22
CA PRO A 206 12.76 -9.10 17.32
C PRO A 206 11.98 -8.63 18.56
N PRO A 207 11.60 -9.54 19.48
CA PRO A 207 10.89 -9.18 20.71
C PRO A 207 11.62 -8.11 21.52
N GLY A 208 10.88 -7.10 21.98
CA GLY A 208 11.40 -6.02 22.83
C GLY A 208 12.41 -5.10 22.15
N THR A 209 12.44 -5.06 20.82
CA THR A 209 13.35 -4.22 20.04
C THR A 209 12.62 -3.15 19.23
N HIS A 210 13.40 -2.25 18.66
CA HIS A 210 12.91 -1.20 17.78
C HIS A 210 13.86 -0.96 16.60
N GLY A 211 13.33 -0.43 15.50
CA GLY A 211 14.12 0.11 14.41
C GLY A 211 14.76 1.45 14.76
N GLU A 212 15.62 1.94 13.89
CA GLU A 212 16.11 3.32 13.97
C GLU A 212 15.00 4.31 13.59
N ALA A 213 15.03 5.50 14.21
CA ALA A 213 14.16 6.59 13.78
C ALA A 213 14.54 7.03 12.37
N SER A 214 13.55 7.25 11.55
CA SER A 214 13.73 7.70 10.16
C SER A 214 12.66 8.70 9.76
N ARG A 215 12.90 9.41 8.67
CA ARG A 215 11.88 10.23 8.01
C ARG A 215 12.00 10.08 6.49
N GLN A 216 10.88 10.08 5.82
CA GLN A 216 10.81 9.89 4.36
C GLN A 216 9.95 10.98 3.72
N MET A 217 10.34 11.37 2.51
CA MET A 217 9.57 12.34 1.70
C MET A 217 8.34 11.70 1.07
N GLN A 218 8.51 10.49 0.54
CA GLN A 218 7.48 9.77 -0.23
C GLN A 218 6.34 9.20 0.62
N GLY A 219 6.51 9.17 1.94
CA GLY A 219 5.56 8.52 2.83
C GLY A 219 5.52 7.01 2.64
N SER A 220 4.96 6.33 3.63
CA SER A 220 4.84 4.87 3.67
C SER A 220 3.44 4.48 4.09
N HIS A 221 2.96 3.38 3.55
CA HIS A 221 1.77 2.69 4.02
C HIS A 221 2.21 1.40 4.73
N LEU A 222 2.08 1.39 6.04
CA LEU A 222 2.58 0.34 6.92
C LEU A 222 1.45 -0.61 7.32
N PHE A 223 1.59 -1.89 7.00
CA PHE A 223 0.61 -2.93 7.31
C PHE A 223 1.18 -3.90 8.33
N GLY A 224 0.51 -4.08 9.45
CA GLY A 224 0.84 -5.15 10.38
C GLY A 224 0.61 -6.53 9.75
N VAL A 225 1.61 -7.42 9.83
CA VAL A 225 1.55 -8.80 9.29
C VAL A 225 1.40 -9.82 10.41
N SER A 226 2.25 -9.74 11.42
CA SER A 226 2.21 -10.64 12.58
C SER A 226 2.83 -10.00 13.80
N GLY A 227 2.45 -10.47 14.99
CA GLY A 227 2.80 -9.82 16.25
C GLY A 227 2.10 -8.49 16.43
N ASP A 228 2.39 -7.82 17.53
CA ASP A 228 1.85 -6.52 17.88
C ASP A 228 2.99 -5.52 18.04
N GLY A 229 2.84 -4.34 17.50
CA GLY A 229 3.81 -3.28 17.60
C GLY A 229 3.17 -1.91 17.65
N PHE A 230 3.99 -0.90 17.74
CA PHE A 230 3.54 0.49 17.64
C PHE A 230 4.58 1.35 16.91
N THR A 231 4.11 2.46 16.40
CA THR A 231 4.93 3.49 15.77
C THR A 231 4.80 4.77 16.54
N LEU A 232 5.91 5.39 16.89
CA LEU A 232 5.96 6.76 17.37
C LEU A 232 6.23 7.68 16.18
N THR A 233 5.51 8.78 16.12
CA THR A 233 5.62 9.80 15.06
C THR A 233 5.73 11.18 15.69
N TRP A 234 6.69 12.00 15.20
CA TRP A 234 6.90 13.36 15.70
C TRP A 234 7.46 14.30 14.62
N GLN A 235 7.28 15.59 14.79
CA GLN A 235 7.88 16.63 13.95
C GLN A 235 9.28 16.98 14.44
N GLU A 236 10.14 17.45 13.54
CA GLU A 236 11.46 17.92 13.93
C GLU A 236 11.37 19.05 14.97
N GLY A 237 12.08 18.88 16.09
CA GLY A 237 12.08 19.83 17.21
C GLY A 237 10.84 19.77 18.12
N ALA A 238 9.90 18.84 17.88
CA ALA A 238 8.77 18.62 18.79
C ALA A 238 9.21 17.78 19.99
N GLU A 239 8.65 18.10 21.17
CA GLU A 239 8.79 17.30 22.39
C GLU A 239 7.70 16.23 22.50
N ASP A 240 6.59 16.43 21.79
CA ASP A 240 5.46 15.50 21.78
C ASP A 240 5.56 14.53 20.61
N PHE A 241 5.00 13.34 20.82
CA PHE A 241 4.88 12.30 19.79
C PHE A 241 3.47 11.71 19.77
N THR A 242 3.07 11.22 18.60
CA THR A 242 1.84 10.43 18.43
C THR A 242 2.21 8.96 18.39
N ARG A 243 1.48 8.14 19.14
CA ARG A 243 1.61 6.67 19.12
C ARG A 243 0.48 6.07 18.29
N THR A 244 0.85 5.18 17.38
CA THR A 244 -0.08 4.38 16.58
C THR A 244 0.22 2.90 16.82
N ASP A 245 -0.70 2.17 17.44
CA ASP A 245 -0.58 0.73 17.61
C ASP A 245 -0.96 0.01 16.33
N TRP A 246 -0.22 -1.04 16.00
CA TRP A 246 -0.49 -1.85 14.80
C TRP A 246 -0.39 -3.35 15.09
N ARG A 247 -1.21 -4.09 14.40
CA ARG A 247 -1.29 -5.55 14.35
C ARG A 247 -1.77 -5.97 12.97
N HIS A 248 -1.89 -7.27 12.74
CA HIS A 248 -2.51 -7.76 11.50
C HIS A 248 -3.88 -7.10 11.25
N GLY A 249 -4.06 -6.63 10.01
CA GLY A 249 -5.26 -5.91 9.58
C GLY A 249 -5.22 -4.40 9.75
N VAL A 250 -4.30 -3.86 10.54
CA VAL A 250 -4.13 -2.41 10.68
C VAL A 250 -3.16 -1.89 9.63
N VAL A 251 -3.57 -0.85 8.93
CA VAL A 251 -2.71 -0.02 8.08
C VAL A 251 -2.60 1.38 8.68
N HIS A 252 -1.43 1.94 8.65
CA HIS A 252 -1.20 3.33 9.02
C HIS A 252 -0.17 4.00 8.11
N ALA A 253 -0.20 5.32 8.01
CA ALA A 253 0.75 6.11 7.23
C ALA A 253 1.27 7.27 8.07
N PRO A 254 2.56 7.25 8.46
CA PRO A 254 3.17 8.40 9.12
C PRO A 254 3.11 9.64 8.22
N PRO A 255 2.85 10.83 8.76
CA PRO A 255 2.87 12.07 7.99
C PRO A 255 4.19 12.26 7.26
N GLY A 256 4.14 12.79 6.03
CA GLY A 256 5.34 13.06 5.25
C GLY A 256 6.29 14.01 5.99
N LEU A 257 7.59 13.71 5.94
CA LEU A 257 8.67 14.43 6.62
C LEU A 257 8.64 14.39 8.16
N ALA A 258 7.64 13.77 8.79
CA ALA A 258 7.68 13.48 10.21
C ALA A 258 8.69 12.36 10.49
N PHE A 259 9.40 12.46 11.60
CA PHE A 259 10.15 11.33 12.12
C PHE A 259 9.18 10.24 12.56
N HIS A 260 9.57 9.00 12.32
CA HIS A 260 8.85 7.83 12.81
C HIS A 260 9.82 6.74 13.23
N GLN A 261 9.40 5.95 14.21
CA GLN A 261 10.18 4.83 14.74
C GLN A 261 9.22 3.70 15.11
N HIS A 262 9.58 2.48 14.74
CA HIS A 262 8.74 1.29 14.93
C HIS A 262 9.28 0.44 16.07
N PHE A 263 8.38 -0.05 16.90
CA PHE A 263 8.67 -0.81 18.10
C PHE A 263 7.90 -2.13 18.13
N ASN A 264 8.58 -3.17 18.60
CA ASN A 264 7.96 -4.42 19.03
C ASN A 264 8.01 -4.49 20.55
N ALA A 265 6.90 -4.24 21.23
CA ALA A 265 6.80 -4.36 22.69
C ALA A 265 6.31 -5.75 23.12
N GLY A 266 6.02 -6.64 22.17
CA GLY A 266 5.54 -8.00 22.41
C GLY A 266 6.66 -8.99 22.74
N GLY A 267 6.25 -10.21 23.12
CA GLY A 267 7.15 -11.33 23.43
C GLY A 267 7.49 -12.22 22.21
N THR A 268 6.98 -11.91 21.03
CA THR A 268 7.22 -12.64 19.77
C THR A 268 7.71 -11.69 18.69
N PRO A 269 8.39 -12.17 17.63
CA PRO A 269 8.74 -11.33 16.50
C PRO A 269 7.50 -10.65 15.90
N ALA A 270 7.62 -9.37 15.57
CA ALA A 270 6.58 -8.61 14.91
C ALA A 270 7.01 -8.25 13.50
N ARG A 271 6.14 -8.50 12.52
CA ARG A 271 6.36 -8.17 11.10
C ARG A 271 5.39 -7.12 10.63
N TYR A 272 5.89 -6.24 9.79
CA TYR A 272 5.07 -5.30 9.02
C TYR A 272 5.57 -5.21 7.58
N LEU A 273 4.68 -4.76 6.69
CA LEU A 273 5.01 -4.35 5.33
C LEU A 273 5.13 -2.82 5.32
N ASP A 274 6.13 -2.33 4.63
CA ASP A 274 6.25 -0.92 4.27
C ASP A 274 6.11 -0.81 2.75
N LEU A 275 5.04 -0.16 2.30
CA LEU A 275 4.74 0.06 0.90
C LEU A 275 4.87 1.54 0.57
N GLN A 276 5.72 1.88 -0.39
CA GLN A 276 6.05 3.25 -0.72
C GLN A 276 6.09 3.48 -2.23
N LEU A 277 5.77 4.69 -2.68
CA LEU A 277 5.93 5.05 -4.08
C LEU A 277 7.41 5.26 -4.41
N GLY A 278 7.90 4.55 -5.41
CA GLY A 278 9.30 4.49 -5.78
C GLY A 278 10.00 3.25 -5.24
N SER A 279 10.38 2.35 -6.15
CA SER A 279 11.19 1.17 -5.84
C SER A 279 12.68 1.42 -6.14
N SER A 280 13.55 0.50 -5.73
CA SER A 280 14.97 0.55 -6.09
C SER A 280 15.19 0.50 -7.61
N ARG A 281 14.29 -0.14 -8.35
CA ARG A 281 14.34 -0.24 -9.82
C ARG A 281 13.79 1.01 -10.50
N TYR A 282 12.75 1.62 -9.93
CA TYR A 282 12.08 2.83 -10.45
C TYR A 282 12.02 3.91 -9.36
N PRO A 283 13.15 4.56 -9.07
CA PRO A 283 13.21 5.57 -8.02
C PRO A 283 12.49 6.84 -8.49
N ILE A 284 11.28 7.07 -7.99
CA ILE A 284 10.50 8.29 -8.29
C ILE A 284 11.07 9.46 -7.50
N PHE A 285 11.55 9.22 -6.29
CA PHE A 285 12.20 10.22 -5.45
C PHE A 285 13.69 9.87 -5.27
N ARG A 286 14.56 10.85 -5.48
CA ARG A 286 15.96 10.69 -5.10
C ARG A 286 16.08 10.74 -3.59
N SER A 287 16.35 9.62 -2.95
CA SER A 287 16.89 9.65 -1.60
C SER A 287 18.30 10.25 -1.69
N ARG A 288 18.49 11.47 -1.26
CA ARG A 288 19.82 11.92 -0.86
C ARG A 288 20.13 11.17 0.43
N ARG A 289 20.91 10.11 0.37
CA ARG A 289 21.70 9.72 1.52
C ARG A 289 22.57 10.94 1.81
N ALA A 290 22.40 11.55 2.98
CA ALA A 290 23.34 12.55 3.43
C ALA A 290 24.72 11.89 3.35
N ALA A 291 25.62 12.46 2.55
CA ALA A 291 26.97 11.94 2.34
C ALA A 291 27.80 11.97 3.64
N ASP A 292 27.30 12.62 4.67
CA ASP A 292 27.99 12.92 5.92
C ASP A 292 27.16 12.44 7.10
N GLY A 293 27.00 11.17 7.33
CA GLY A 293 26.70 10.57 8.65
C GLY A 293 25.67 11.23 9.59
N ASP A 294 25.07 12.35 9.21
CA ASP A 294 24.03 13.03 9.97
C ASP A 294 22.69 12.36 9.73
N THR A 295 22.46 11.32 10.51
CA THR A 295 21.20 10.54 10.47
C THR A 295 20.06 11.25 11.21
N GLY A 296 20.25 12.49 11.67
CA GLY A 296 19.26 13.16 12.51
C GLY A 296 18.91 12.34 13.76
N ARG A 297 19.92 11.74 14.37
CA ARG A 297 19.79 10.82 15.50
C ARG A 297 19.24 11.59 16.69
N LEU A 298 17.97 11.42 17.00
CA LEU A 298 17.48 11.64 18.34
C LEU A 298 17.72 10.34 19.12
N GLU A 299 18.69 10.36 20.02
CA GLU A 299 18.86 9.29 21.00
C GLU A 299 17.68 9.39 21.98
N PHE A 300 16.70 8.53 21.79
CA PHE A 300 15.68 8.34 22.82
C PHE A 300 16.25 7.43 23.89
N THR A 301 16.30 7.95 25.11
CA THR A 301 16.41 7.10 26.31
C THR A 301 15.19 6.19 26.34
N PRO A 302 15.34 4.85 26.49
CA PRO A 302 14.20 3.97 26.59
C PRO A 302 13.26 4.48 27.67
N ILE A 303 11.98 4.59 27.35
CA ILE A 303 10.94 4.84 28.36
C ILE A 303 10.95 3.62 29.27
N PRO A 304 11.11 3.80 30.62
CA PRO A 304 11.19 2.69 31.55
C PRO A 304 9.94 1.83 31.62
#